data_3303eaa02ba9fdd05b3cb1b42bb532c8
#
_entry.id   3303eaa02ba9fdd05b3cb1b42bb532c8
#
_cell.length_a   1.000
_cell.length_b   1.000
_cell.length_c   1.000
_cell.angle_alpha   90.00
_cell.angle_beta   90.00
_cell.angle_gamma   90.00
#
_symmetry.space_group_name_H-M   'P 1'
#
loop_
_entity.id
_entity.type
_entity.pdbx_description
1 polymer ?
#
loop_
_entity_poly.entity_id
_entity_poly.type
_entity_poly.pdbx_seq_one_letter_code
_entity_poly.pdbx_strand_id
1 'polypeptide(L)'
;GYGDNLSSNTLLAANKNILFAPAINSYMWNNKANQKNIRILKKRGHEFIGPKIGNLKCGEFGLGRVENSKIILNVIIRKLENFNLLKNKKCLVTAGPTVEMIDPIRYISNESSGKQGYEIASQLVLYGAKVTLISGPTNLDPPPNLKFIKIKSANQMYEKIKNISNIDI
;
A
#
# COMPACT_ATOMS: atom_id res chain seq x y z
N GLY A 1 -31.27 3.40 9.72
CA GLY A 1 -30.32 3.63 10.78
C GLY A 1 -30.91 3.32 12.14
N TYR A 2 -30.41 2.28 12.78
CA TYR A 2 -30.73 2.02 14.19
C TYR A 2 -29.66 2.74 15.03
N GLY A 3 -30.11 3.51 16.05
CA GLY A 3 -29.25 4.19 17.02
C GLY A 3 -29.42 3.58 18.40
N ASP A 4 -29.15 2.30 18.54
CA ASP A 4 -29.43 1.50 19.73
C ASP A 4 -28.23 1.36 20.68
N ASN A 5 -27.07 1.84 20.27
CA ASN A 5 -25.86 1.87 21.07
C ASN A 5 -25.00 3.10 20.75
N LEU A 6 -23.98 3.35 21.58
CA LEU A 6 -23.10 4.52 21.44
C LEU A 6 -22.45 4.59 20.05
N SER A 7 -21.95 3.46 19.54
CA SER A 7 -21.27 3.43 18.23
C SER A 7 -22.22 3.79 17.09
N SER A 8 -23.43 3.20 17.04
CA SER A 8 -24.41 3.51 16.00
C SER A 8 -24.93 4.96 16.10
N ASN A 9 -25.13 5.47 17.31
CA ASN A 9 -25.48 6.88 17.52
C ASN A 9 -24.38 7.82 17.05
N THR A 10 -23.13 7.55 17.39
CA THR A 10 -21.97 8.34 16.94
C THR A 10 -21.86 8.34 15.41
N LEU A 11 -22.05 7.19 14.77
CA LEU A 11 -22.02 7.07 13.31
C LEU A 11 -23.17 7.84 12.65
N LEU A 12 -24.37 7.83 13.23
CA LEU A 12 -25.53 8.57 12.72
C LEU A 12 -25.39 10.08 12.90
N ALA A 13 -24.76 10.52 13.98
CA ALA A 13 -24.52 11.94 14.27
C ALA A 13 -23.32 12.51 13.53
N ALA A 14 -22.46 11.69 12.95
CA ALA A 14 -21.25 12.13 12.27
C ALA A 14 -21.57 12.88 10.97
N ASN A 15 -21.08 14.11 10.86
CA ASN A 15 -21.17 14.94 9.66
C ASN A 15 -19.94 14.87 8.76
N LYS A 16 -19.01 13.96 9.04
CA LYS A 16 -17.76 13.73 8.29
C LYS A 16 -17.76 12.34 7.68
N ASN A 17 -16.92 12.15 6.66
CA ASN A 17 -16.68 10.84 6.12
C ASN A 17 -16.01 9.94 7.16
N ILE A 18 -16.49 8.72 7.25
CA ILE A 18 -16.02 7.74 8.22
C ILE A 18 -15.10 6.75 7.52
N LEU A 19 -14.01 6.40 8.19
CA LEU A 19 -13.09 5.35 7.78
C LEU A 19 -13.37 4.10 8.59
N PHE A 20 -13.75 3.01 7.92
CA PHE A 20 -14.03 1.73 8.52
C PHE A 20 -12.85 0.78 8.35
N ALA A 21 -12.41 0.15 9.43
CA ALA A 21 -11.43 -0.94 9.41
C ALA A 21 -12.11 -2.22 9.92
N PRO A 22 -12.81 -2.98 9.07
CA PRO A 22 -13.63 -4.09 9.51
C PRO A 22 -12.79 -5.28 9.97
N ALA A 23 -13.28 -5.92 11.06
CA ALA A 23 -12.90 -7.25 11.51
C ALA A 23 -14.20 -8.06 11.61
N ILE A 24 -14.35 -9.08 10.78
CA ILE A 24 -15.64 -9.78 10.62
C ILE A 24 -15.41 -11.24 10.19
N ASN A 25 -16.34 -12.13 10.47
CA ASN A 25 -16.32 -13.48 9.91
C ASN A 25 -16.48 -13.44 8.37
N SER A 26 -15.82 -14.36 7.65
CA SER A 26 -15.81 -14.39 6.19
C SER A 26 -17.19 -14.57 5.57
N TYR A 27 -18.04 -15.42 6.16
CA TYR A 27 -19.41 -15.63 5.68
C TYR A 27 -20.25 -14.37 5.86
N MET A 28 -20.12 -13.70 7.02
CA MET A 28 -20.81 -12.44 7.28
C MET A 28 -20.32 -11.34 6.33
N TRP A 29 -19.01 -11.27 6.05
CA TRP A 29 -18.48 -10.31 5.09
C TRP A 29 -19.06 -10.52 3.70
N ASN A 30 -19.10 -11.76 3.22
CA ASN A 30 -19.58 -12.11 1.89
C ASN A 30 -21.11 -12.14 1.75
N ASN A 31 -21.85 -11.98 2.86
CA ASN A 31 -23.30 -11.94 2.82
C ASN A 31 -23.79 -10.82 1.91
N LYS A 32 -24.75 -11.15 1.02
CA LYS A 32 -25.28 -10.21 0.01
C LYS A 32 -25.86 -8.94 0.62
N ALA A 33 -26.55 -9.04 1.77
CA ALA A 33 -27.11 -7.88 2.46
C ALA A 33 -26.01 -6.97 2.99
N ASN A 34 -24.95 -7.54 3.59
CA ASN A 34 -23.82 -6.79 4.09
C ASN A 34 -23.05 -6.10 2.97
N GLN A 35 -22.78 -6.81 1.88
CA GLN A 35 -22.12 -6.24 0.69
C GLN A 35 -22.95 -5.10 0.05
N LYS A 36 -24.29 -5.20 0.06
CA LYS A 36 -25.18 -4.12 -0.36
C LYS A 36 -25.01 -2.89 0.54
N ASN A 37 -25.00 -3.07 1.86
CA ASN A 37 -24.82 -1.99 2.83
C ASN A 37 -23.45 -1.31 2.69
N ILE A 38 -22.38 -2.08 2.49
CA ILE A 38 -21.02 -1.56 2.25
C ILE A 38 -21.00 -0.69 0.98
N ARG A 39 -21.65 -1.14 -0.11
CA ARG A 39 -21.73 -0.33 -1.34
C ARG A 39 -22.47 0.99 -1.13
N ILE A 40 -23.55 0.97 -0.34
CA ILE A 40 -24.28 2.19 0.00
C ILE A 40 -23.41 3.15 0.81
N LEU A 41 -22.68 2.66 1.80
CA LEU A 41 -21.78 3.46 2.61
C LEU A 41 -20.65 4.06 1.76
N LYS A 42 -20.05 3.27 0.86
CA LYS A 42 -19.06 3.76 -0.10
C LYS A 42 -19.62 4.85 -1.02
N LYS A 43 -20.84 4.69 -1.54
CA LYS A 43 -21.50 5.72 -2.36
C LYS A 43 -21.77 7.02 -1.59
N ARG A 44 -21.93 6.95 -0.27
CA ARG A 44 -22.07 8.12 0.62
C ARG A 44 -20.74 8.78 0.99
N GLY A 45 -19.62 8.31 0.43
CA GLY A 45 -18.28 8.86 0.67
C GLY A 45 -17.53 8.26 1.85
N HIS A 46 -18.08 7.23 2.51
CA HIS A 46 -17.36 6.52 3.54
C HIS A 46 -16.32 5.55 2.94
N GLU A 47 -15.25 5.32 3.66
CA GLU A 47 -14.14 4.52 3.18
C GLU A 47 -13.91 3.26 4.02
N PHE A 48 -13.31 2.24 3.38
CA PHE A 48 -13.03 0.96 4.02
C PHE A 48 -11.57 0.59 3.79
N ILE A 49 -10.88 0.22 4.87
CA ILE A 49 -9.52 -0.35 4.86
C ILE A 49 -9.64 -1.82 5.22
N GLY A 50 -9.33 -2.71 4.30
CA GLY A 50 -9.55 -4.14 4.49
C GLY A 50 -11.02 -4.55 4.29
N PRO A 51 -11.45 -5.70 4.85
CA PRO A 51 -10.63 -6.65 5.60
C PRO A 51 -9.62 -7.37 4.71
N LYS A 52 -8.59 -7.98 5.31
CA LYS A 52 -7.64 -8.84 4.61
C LYS A 52 -7.87 -10.32 4.84
N ILE A 53 -7.23 -11.14 4.04
CA ILE A 53 -7.21 -12.60 4.20
C ILE A 53 -6.24 -12.96 5.35
N GLY A 54 -6.62 -13.92 6.18
CA GLY A 54 -5.79 -14.45 7.25
C GLY A 54 -6.57 -15.26 8.26
N ASN A 55 -5.87 -15.70 9.32
CA ASN A 55 -6.50 -16.43 10.42
C ASN A 55 -7.48 -15.51 11.16
N LEU A 56 -8.71 -15.96 11.33
CA LEU A 56 -9.77 -15.30 12.07
C LEU A 56 -9.80 -15.79 13.52
N LYS A 57 -10.38 -15.00 14.41
CA LYS A 57 -10.47 -15.34 15.84
C LYS A 57 -11.31 -16.61 16.08
N CYS A 58 -12.19 -16.97 15.16
CA CYS A 58 -12.98 -18.22 15.19
C CYS A 58 -12.20 -19.46 14.74
N GLY A 59 -10.91 -19.36 14.45
CA GLY A 59 -10.07 -20.49 13.98
C GLY A 59 -10.11 -20.74 12.48
N GLU A 60 -10.96 -20.05 11.73
CA GLU A 60 -11.07 -20.16 10.27
C GLU A 60 -10.01 -19.31 9.57
N PHE A 61 -9.63 -19.68 8.35
CA PHE A 61 -8.80 -18.90 7.46
C PHE A 61 -9.67 -18.30 6.34
N GLY A 62 -9.64 -16.99 6.18
CA GLY A 62 -10.45 -16.36 5.13
C GLY A 62 -10.39 -14.82 5.13
N LEU A 63 -11.22 -14.23 4.28
CA LEU A 63 -11.35 -12.78 4.15
C LEU A 63 -12.22 -12.23 5.29
N GLY A 64 -11.63 -11.54 6.24
CA GLY A 64 -12.37 -11.01 7.41
C GLY A 64 -11.46 -10.46 8.49
N ARG A 65 -10.15 -10.71 8.40
CA ARG A 65 -9.17 -10.18 9.34
C ARG A 65 -9.00 -8.68 9.17
N VAL A 66 -8.93 -7.94 10.29
CA VAL A 66 -8.60 -6.51 10.26
C VAL A 66 -7.26 -6.26 9.57
N GLU A 67 -7.14 -5.14 8.88
CA GLU A 67 -5.91 -4.74 8.22
C GLU A 67 -4.80 -4.43 9.23
N ASN A 68 -3.55 -4.44 8.78
CA ASN A 68 -2.39 -4.15 9.63
C ASN A 68 -2.52 -2.74 10.22
N SER A 69 -2.25 -2.60 11.53
CA SER A 69 -2.32 -1.33 12.25
C SER A 69 -1.44 -0.24 11.63
N LYS A 70 -0.26 -0.59 11.11
CA LYS A 70 0.61 0.36 10.39
C LYS A 70 -0.05 0.89 9.12
N ILE A 71 -0.76 0.05 8.36
CA ILE A 71 -1.47 0.47 7.15
C ILE A 71 -2.64 1.38 7.52
N ILE A 72 -3.41 1.01 8.55
CA ILE A 72 -4.51 1.84 9.05
C ILE A 72 -3.98 3.21 9.50
N LEU A 73 -2.90 3.23 10.29
CA LEU A 73 -2.26 4.46 10.76
C LEU A 73 -1.82 5.36 9.60
N ASN A 74 -1.14 4.80 8.60
CA ASN A 74 -0.71 5.54 7.43
C ASN A 74 -1.88 6.17 6.65
N VAL A 75 -3.02 5.48 6.55
CA VAL A 75 -4.21 6.05 5.90
C VAL A 75 -4.82 7.16 6.74
N ILE A 76 -4.85 7.01 8.07
CA ILE A 76 -5.33 8.06 9.00
C ILE A 76 -4.45 9.30 8.87
N ILE A 77 -3.11 9.14 8.96
CA ILE A 77 -2.15 10.24 8.81
C ILE A 77 -2.37 10.97 7.49
N ARG A 78 -2.46 10.25 6.36
CA ARG A 78 -2.75 10.84 5.05
C ARG A 78 -4.00 11.71 5.03
N LYS A 79 -5.03 11.31 5.76
CA LYS A 79 -6.30 12.05 5.81
C LYS A 79 -6.25 13.27 6.72
N LEU A 80 -5.54 13.17 7.82
CA LEU A 80 -5.47 14.24 8.82
C LEU A 80 -4.48 15.34 8.45
N GLU A 81 -3.37 14.99 7.81
CA GLU A 81 -2.26 15.92 7.61
C GLU A 81 -2.17 16.51 6.19
N ASN A 82 -3.14 16.26 5.29
CA ASN A 82 -3.05 16.73 3.90
C ASN A 82 -1.66 16.49 3.30
N PHE A 83 -1.15 15.26 3.37
CA PHE A 83 0.16 14.86 2.84
C PHE A 83 0.21 14.98 1.30
N ASN A 84 0.06 16.19 0.81
CA ASN A 84 0.18 16.53 -0.61
C ASN A 84 1.43 17.37 -0.90
N LEU A 85 2.42 17.34 0.00
CA LEU A 85 3.66 18.11 -0.16
C LEU A 85 4.36 17.84 -1.49
N LEU A 86 4.28 16.60 -1.97
CA LEU A 86 4.88 16.18 -3.24
C LEU A 86 3.83 15.86 -4.32
N LYS A 87 2.63 16.42 -4.19
CA LYS A 87 1.56 16.25 -5.18
C LYS A 87 2.06 16.70 -6.56
N ASN A 88 1.84 15.83 -7.56
CA ASN A 88 2.29 16.00 -8.95
C ASN A 88 3.81 15.89 -9.16
N LYS A 89 4.62 15.72 -8.12
CA LYS A 89 6.05 15.46 -8.28
C LYS A 89 6.29 14.03 -8.74
N LYS A 90 7.19 13.85 -9.69
CA LYS A 90 7.64 12.56 -10.20
C LYS A 90 8.97 12.22 -9.56
N CYS A 91 9.01 11.14 -8.82
CA CYS A 91 10.19 10.69 -8.11
C CYS A 91 10.68 9.36 -8.67
N LEU A 92 12.00 9.25 -8.81
CA LEU A 92 12.68 8.03 -9.21
C LEU A 92 13.55 7.55 -8.06
N VAL A 93 13.36 6.29 -7.66
CA VAL A 93 14.15 5.66 -6.61
C VAL A 93 14.80 4.41 -7.17
N THR A 94 16.09 4.23 -6.92
CA THR A 94 16.79 2.97 -7.19
C THR A 94 17.06 2.24 -5.89
N ALA A 95 16.94 0.92 -5.89
CA ALA A 95 17.11 0.10 -4.70
C ALA A 95 17.66 -1.29 -5.00
N GLY A 96 18.14 -1.96 -3.96
CA GLY A 96 18.67 -3.31 -4.05
C GLY A 96 20.03 -3.37 -4.74
N PRO A 97 20.63 -4.58 -4.79
CA PRO A 97 21.89 -4.81 -5.47
C PRO A 97 21.70 -4.96 -6.98
N THR A 98 22.79 -4.87 -7.72
CA THR A 98 22.86 -5.43 -9.07
C THR A 98 23.66 -6.72 -9.06
N VAL A 99 23.45 -7.55 -10.07
CA VAL A 99 24.12 -8.82 -10.27
C VAL A 99 24.82 -8.78 -11.63
N GLU A 100 26.15 -8.87 -11.60
CA GLU A 100 26.98 -8.85 -12.80
C GLU A 100 27.55 -10.25 -13.04
N MET A 101 27.13 -10.88 -14.13
CA MET A 101 27.57 -12.23 -14.46
C MET A 101 29.01 -12.23 -14.92
N ILE A 102 29.85 -13.10 -14.32
CA ILE A 102 31.20 -13.40 -14.77
C ILE A 102 31.14 -14.50 -15.83
N ASP A 103 30.35 -15.53 -15.55
CA ASP A 103 30.10 -16.66 -16.42
C ASP A 103 28.65 -17.20 -16.13
N PRO A 104 28.17 -18.25 -16.76
CA PRO A 104 26.82 -18.76 -16.55
C PRO A 104 26.49 -19.18 -15.10
N ILE A 105 27.51 -19.36 -14.25
CA ILE A 105 27.37 -19.86 -12.89
C ILE A 105 27.72 -18.79 -11.85
N ARG A 106 28.79 -18.02 -12.08
CA ARG A 106 29.36 -17.08 -11.11
C ARG A 106 28.98 -15.65 -11.42
N TYR A 107 28.72 -14.87 -10.39
CA TYR A 107 28.39 -13.47 -10.51
C TYR A 107 28.99 -12.63 -9.37
N ILE A 108 29.12 -11.35 -9.59
CA ILE A 108 29.46 -10.35 -8.57
C ILE A 108 28.18 -9.60 -8.18
N SER A 109 27.98 -9.40 -6.89
CA SER A 109 26.90 -8.61 -6.35
C SER A 109 27.32 -8.02 -5.00
N ASN A 110 26.53 -7.12 -4.45
CA ASN A 110 26.71 -6.60 -3.09
C ASN A 110 25.58 -7.07 -2.16
N GLU A 111 25.80 -6.94 -0.84
CA GLU A 111 24.83 -7.38 0.19
C GLU A 111 23.70 -6.36 0.45
N SER A 112 23.38 -5.52 -0.51
CA SER A 112 22.29 -4.54 -0.32
C SER A 112 20.94 -5.24 -0.13
N SER A 113 20.30 -5.01 0.99
CA SER A 113 18.96 -5.53 1.26
C SER A 113 17.85 -4.76 0.52
N GLY A 114 18.14 -3.57 -0.01
CA GLY A 114 17.15 -2.69 -0.65
C GLY A 114 16.24 -1.93 0.33
N LYS A 115 16.26 -2.24 1.63
CA LYS A 115 15.32 -1.68 2.64
C LYS A 115 15.23 -0.16 2.60
N GLN A 116 16.37 0.53 2.55
CA GLN A 116 16.40 1.99 2.55
C GLN A 116 15.65 2.59 1.35
N GLY A 117 15.92 2.10 0.13
CA GLY A 117 15.25 2.58 -1.07
C GLY A 117 13.74 2.28 -1.08
N TYR A 118 13.34 1.11 -0.58
CA TYR A 118 11.93 0.75 -0.45
C TYR A 118 11.20 1.63 0.56
N GLU A 119 11.81 1.94 1.71
CA GLU A 119 11.23 2.85 2.70
C GLU A 119 11.14 4.29 2.16
N ILE A 120 12.17 4.79 1.48
CA ILE A 120 12.13 6.10 0.82
C ILE A 120 11.00 6.15 -0.20
N ALA A 121 10.89 5.15 -1.08
CA ALA A 121 9.83 5.06 -2.07
C ALA A 121 8.44 5.06 -1.42
N SER A 122 8.28 4.32 -0.32
CA SER A 122 7.05 4.27 0.47
C SER A 122 6.68 5.64 1.03
N GLN A 123 7.65 6.37 1.61
CA GLN A 123 7.40 7.71 2.15
C GLN A 123 7.08 8.72 1.05
N LEU A 124 7.77 8.70 -0.08
CA LEU A 124 7.48 9.58 -1.21
C LEU A 124 6.05 9.37 -1.74
N VAL A 125 5.59 8.11 -1.82
CA VAL A 125 4.18 7.80 -2.14
C VAL A 125 3.24 8.37 -1.07
N LEU A 126 3.61 8.24 0.20
CA LEU A 126 2.83 8.77 1.33
C LEU A 126 2.65 10.30 1.20
N TYR A 127 3.68 11.02 0.79
CA TYR A 127 3.65 12.46 0.54
C TYR A 127 2.98 12.88 -0.79
N GLY A 128 2.40 11.93 -1.52
CA GLY A 128 1.60 12.20 -2.71
C GLY A 128 2.37 12.23 -4.03
N ALA A 129 3.65 11.85 -4.03
CA ALA A 129 4.45 11.77 -5.25
C ALA A 129 4.04 10.61 -6.16
N LYS A 130 4.27 10.77 -7.45
CA LYS A 130 4.22 9.68 -8.44
C LYS A 130 5.58 9.00 -8.49
N VAL A 131 5.71 7.87 -7.79
CA VAL A 131 7.01 7.21 -7.61
C VAL A 131 7.20 6.09 -8.62
N THR A 132 8.41 6.04 -9.21
CA THR A 132 8.93 4.88 -9.93
C THR A 132 10.07 4.29 -9.11
N LEU A 133 9.94 3.04 -8.69
CA LEU A 133 10.98 2.28 -8.00
C LEU A 133 11.61 1.28 -8.97
N ILE A 134 12.91 1.44 -9.23
CA ILE A 134 13.71 0.48 -10.00
C ILE A 134 14.54 -0.33 -9.02
N SER A 135 14.33 -1.63 -8.95
CA SER A 135 15.03 -2.47 -7.98
C SER A 135 15.72 -3.65 -8.60
N GLY A 136 16.96 -3.86 -8.16
CA GLY A 136 17.65 -5.13 -8.30
C GLY A 136 16.99 -6.24 -7.45
N PRO A 137 17.58 -7.45 -7.43
CA PRO A 137 17.01 -8.57 -6.70
C PRO A 137 16.96 -8.31 -5.20
N THR A 138 15.78 -8.39 -4.61
CA THR A 138 15.52 -8.33 -3.16
C THR A 138 14.41 -9.28 -2.78
N ASN A 139 14.33 -9.60 -1.48
CA ASN A 139 13.22 -10.39 -0.89
C ASN A 139 12.11 -9.49 -0.34
N LEU A 140 12.08 -8.21 -0.72
CA LEU A 140 11.09 -7.24 -0.27
C LEU A 140 9.94 -7.16 -1.26
N ASP A 141 8.73 -7.09 -0.73
CA ASP A 141 7.54 -6.74 -1.53
C ASP A 141 7.55 -5.25 -1.85
N PRO A 142 7.28 -4.86 -3.10
CA PRO A 142 7.23 -3.45 -3.47
C PRO A 142 6.10 -2.73 -2.73
N PRO A 143 6.31 -1.48 -2.29
CA PRO A 143 5.26 -0.69 -1.69
C PRO A 143 4.07 -0.51 -2.64
N PRO A 144 2.83 -0.40 -2.12
CA PRO A 144 1.66 -0.17 -2.95
C PRO A 144 1.67 1.23 -3.58
N ASN A 145 0.90 1.40 -4.66
CA ASN A 145 0.64 2.68 -5.33
C ASN A 145 1.88 3.36 -5.96
N LEU A 146 2.86 2.59 -6.40
CA LEU A 146 3.99 3.07 -7.20
C LEU A 146 4.19 2.23 -8.47
N LYS A 147 4.95 2.76 -9.42
CA LYS A 147 5.43 2.00 -10.58
C LYS A 147 6.68 1.23 -10.19
N PHE A 148 6.60 -0.11 -10.22
CA PHE A 148 7.74 -0.98 -9.91
C PHE A 148 8.37 -1.54 -11.17
N ILE A 149 9.70 -1.46 -11.25
CA ILE A 149 10.50 -2.00 -12.37
C ILE A 149 11.60 -2.88 -11.76
N LYS A 150 11.51 -4.17 -12.02
CA LYS A 150 12.53 -5.14 -11.61
C LYS A 150 13.63 -5.22 -12.65
N ILE A 151 14.87 -5.15 -12.20
CA ILE A 151 16.08 -5.31 -13.03
C ILE A 151 17.02 -6.33 -12.37
N LYS A 152 18.09 -6.71 -13.09
CA LYS A 152 19.10 -7.62 -12.58
C LYS A 152 20.50 -6.98 -12.59
N SER A 153 20.90 -6.34 -13.70
CA SER A 153 22.25 -5.77 -13.86
C SER A 153 22.26 -4.25 -13.79
N ALA A 154 23.44 -3.68 -13.55
CA ALA A 154 23.66 -2.23 -13.57
C ALA A 154 23.34 -1.62 -14.94
N ASN A 155 23.66 -2.32 -16.01
CA ASN A 155 23.32 -1.86 -17.36
C ASN A 155 21.79 -1.77 -17.57
N GLN A 156 21.04 -2.77 -17.09
CA GLN A 156 19.58 -2.72 -17.12
C GLN A 156 19.03 -1.55 -16.30
N MET A 157 19.62 -1.28 -15.13
CA MET A 157 19.23 -0.13 -14.30
C MET A 157 19.49 1.18 -15.05
N TYR A 158 20.65 1.34 -15.62
CA TYR A 158 21.02 2.52 -16.41
C TYR A 158 20.05 2.76 -17.57
N GLU A 159 19.76 1.74 -18.39
CA GLU A 159 18.84 1.85 -19.51
C GLU A 159 17.42 2.22 -19.07
N LYS A 160 16.96 1.68 -17.95
CA LYS A 160 15.64 2.04 -17.41
C LYS A 160 15.57 3.48 -16.91
N ILE A 161 16.64 3.96 -16.26
CA ILE A 161 16.75 5.36 -15.80
C ILE A 161 16.77 6.30 -16.98
N LYS A 162 17.60 6.04 -18.00
CA LYS A 162 17.76 6.87 -19.20
C LYS A 162 16.44 7.09 -19.96
N ASN A 163 15.56 6.09 -19.94
CA ASN A 163 14.27 6.14 -20.62
C ASN A 163 13.16 6.82 -19.80
N ILE A 164 13.46 7.32 -18.61
CA ILE A 164 12.49 8.05 -17.78
C ILE A 164 12.82 9.53 -17.84
N SER A 165 11.91 10.31 -18.39
CA SER A 165 12.03 11.77 -18.51
C SER A 165 11.16 12.51 -17.50
N ASN A 166 11.47 13.79 -17.29
CA ASN A 166 10.70 14.69 -16.43
C ASN A 166 10.59 14.19 -14.97
N ILE A 167 11.74 13.86 -14.37
CA ILE A 167 11.87 13.54 -12.95
C ILE A 167 12.11 14.84 -12.18
N ASP A 168 11.40 15.01 -11.07
CA ASP A 168 11.58 16.14 -10.15
C ASP A 168 12.55 15.80 -9.02
N ILE A 169 12.57 14.52 -8.57
CA ILE A 169 13.41 14.03 -7.46
C ILE A 169 13.93 12.64 -7.80
#